data_86d9792d85230c5154fbc60a984ef0bb
#
_entry.id   86d9792d85230c5154fbc60a984ef0bb
#
_cell.length_a   1.000
_cell.length_b   1.000
_cell.length_c   1.000
_cell.angle_alpha   90.00
_cell.angle_beta   90.00
_cell.angle_gamma   90.00
#
_symmetry.space_group_name_H-M   'P 1'
#
loop_
_entity.id
_entity.type
_entity.pdbx_description
1 polymer ?
#
loop_
_entity_poly.entity_id
_entity_poly.type
_entity_poly.pdbx_seq_one_letter_code
_entity_poly.pdbx_strand_id
1 'polypeptide(L)'
;MGIQNKDGALYFATGIDNSGLYSGRQEAMGIIKAMAGEITAFDVFGGIGISAGIAFAQAAKGAYEFEKQFQHSMKEVATLSSGIKGSLTDYMNQVVEITRAVPVSANEAAKALYQIVSAGHDGADGMKVLEVSAKAAVGGVTDTATAADAITTLLNAYKLDVSEAENLSDQLFTTVRLGKTSFGELGKSIAQVAPVAAAYGVEIDQVLAAVATLTKQGTPTAQAMTQIRASIIAVSKVLGDGAFDNRTYQEALAEVARQAEGSESKLRELVPEVEAVNAVLGLTGINVKEAAGHLEEMQDATGAAEAAFKEMASSAENQMKLLGNNITAALRPLGKEILKEISSAAQSMNEAFNDGS
;
A
#
# COMPACT_ATOMS: atom_id res chain seq x y z
N MET A 1 2.31 -51.40 -32.80
CA MET A 1 1.31 -50.52 -32.18
C MET A 1 0.06 -51.36 -31.92
N GLY A 2 -0.15 -51.77 -30.68
CA GLY A 2 -1.33 -52.57 -30.32
C GLY A 2 -2.35 -51.68 -29.64
N ILE A 3 -3.53 -51.58 -30.20
CA ILE A 3 -4.70 -50.91 -29.60
C ILE A 3 -5.38 -51.96 -28.76
N GLN A 4 -5.34 -51.87 -27.43
CA GLN A 4 -6.22 -52.67 -26.58
C GLN A 4 -7.43 -51.84 -26.16
N ASN A 5 -8.57 -52.32 -26.57
CA ASN A 5 -9.89 -51.75 -26.19
C ASN A 5 -10.39 -52.51 -24.95
N LYS A 6 -10.46 -51.85 -23.81
CA LYS A 6 -11.18 -52.32 -22.63
C LYS A 6 -12.09 -51.17 -22.17
N ASP A 7 -13.34 -51.45 -22.10
CA ASP A 7 -14.39 -50.56 -21.50
C ASP A 7 -14.59 -49.19 -22.15
N GLY A 8 -14.49 -49.12 -23.51
CA GLY A 8 -14.85 -47.91 -24.26
C GLY A 8 -13.94 -46.71 -24.13
N ALA A 9 -12.78 -46.81 -23.49
CA ALA A 9 -11.77 -45.78 -23.40
C ALA A 9 -10.61 -46.01 -24.36
N LEU A 10 -10.22 -45.03 -25.16
CA LEU A 10 -9.04 -45.04 -26.00
C LEU A 10 -7.80 -44.72 -25.17
N TYR A 11 -6.92 -45.70 -25.02
CA TYR A 11 -5.61 -45.48 -24.38
C TYR A 11 -4.54 -45.31 -25.46
N PHE A 12 -3.92 -44.12 -25.49
CA PHE A 12 -2.69 -43.90 -26.25
C PHE A 12 -1.52 -44.29 -25.39
N ALA A 13 -0.78 -45.33 -25.76
CA ALA A 13 0.51 -45.62 -25.15
C ALA A 13 1.52 -44.60 -25.67
N THR A 14 1.71 -43.52 -24.95
CA THR A 14 2.83 -42.59 -25.16
C THR A 14 4.05 -43.21 -24.53
N GLY A 15 5.13 -43.37 -25.29
CA GLY A 15 6.43 -43.89 -24.77
C GLY A 15 7.17 -42.86 -23.90
N ILE A 16 6.44 -42.11 -23.09
CA ILE A 16 7.02 -41.17 -22.15
C ILE A 16 7.59 -41.92 -20.98
N ASP A 17 8.91 -41.82 -20.79
CA ASP A 17 9.58 -42.33 -19.62
C ASP A 17 9.16 -41.50 -18.39
N ASN A 18 8.28 -42.06 -17.59
CA ASN A 18 7.77 -41.42 -16.35
C ASN A 18 8.69 -41.69 -15.13
N SER A 19 9.88 -42.28 -15.33
CA SER A 19 10.77 -42.62 -14.22
C SER A 19 11.20 -41.40 -13.42
N GLY A 20 11.42 -40.25 -14.10
CA GLY A 20 11.69 -38.95 -13.45
C GLY A 20 10.54 -38.42 -12.63
N LEU A 21 9.30 -38.67 -13.08
CA LEU A 21 8.08 -38.22 -12.35
C LEU A 21 7.86 -39.08 -11.08
N TYR A 22 8.21 -40.34 -11.13
CA TYR A 22 8.11 -41.25 -9.97
C TYR A 22 9.26 -41.02 -8.96
N SER A 23 10.50 -40.74 -9.41
CA SER A 23 11.62 -40.40 -8.52
C SER A 23 11.39 -39.04 -7.83
N GLY A 24 10.98 -37.98 -8.54
CA GLY A 24 10.63 -36.70 -7.95
C GLY A 24 9.46 -36.77 -6.95
N ARG A 25 8.48 -37.68 -7.21
CA ARG A 25 7.41 -37.94 -6.22
C ARG A 25 7.95 -38.63 -4.97
N GLN A 26 8.92 -39.58 -5.10
CA GLN A 26 9.50 -40.27 -3.95
C GLN A 26 10.40 -39.34 -3.14
N GLU A 27 11.17 -38.45 -3.79
CA GLU A 27 11.98 -37.45 -3.10
C GLU A 27 11.11 -36.43 -2.38
N ALA A 28 10.06 -35.90 -3.03
CA ALA A 28 9.09 -35.02 -2.39
C ALA A 28 8.39 -35.70 -1.20
N MET A 29 8.03 -36.97 -1.32
CA MET A 29 7.49 -37.79 -0.21
C MET A 29 8.52 -38.05 0.89
N GLY A 30 9.81 -38.16 0.56
CA GLY A 30 10.90 -38.27 1.50
C GLY A 30 11.12 -37.02 2.33
N ILE A 31 11.13 -35.85 1.67
CA ILE A 31 11.19 -34.53 2.30
C ILE A 31 9.97 -34.29 3.18
N ILE A 32 8.78 -34.62 2.69
CA ILE A 32 7.52 -34.57 3.42
C ILE A 32 7.58 -35.43 4.70
N LYS A 33 8.13 -36.66 4.63
CA LYS A 33 8.28 -37.53 5.80
C LYS A 33 9.32 -37.05 6.81
N ALA A 34 10.44 -36.50 6.34
CA ALA A 34 11.48 -35.94 7.21
C ALA A 34 10.98 -34.73 7.99
N MET A 35 10.23 -33.83 7.31
CA MET A 35 9.65 -32.65 7.95
C MET A 35 8.45 -32.97 8.85
N ALA A 36 7.65 -34.00 8.56
CA ALA A 36 6.61 -34.49 9.47
C ALA A 36 7.18 -35.07 10.78
N GLY A 37 8.42 -35.54 10.77
CA GLY A 37 9.14 -35.99 11.98
C GLY A 37 9.63 -34.85 12.87
N GLU A 38 9.83 -33.65 12.31
CA GLU A 38 10.23 -32.44 13.08
C GLU A 38 9.04 -31.59 13.55
N ILE A 39 7.83 -31.80 13.00
CA ILE A 39 6.61 -31.06 13.35
C ILE A 39 5.82 -31.77 14.47
N THR A 40 6.48 -32.40 15.43
CA THR A 40 5.82 -32.85 16.66
C THR A 40 5.29 -31.69 17.55
N ALA A 41 5.63 -30.45 17.23
CA ALA A 41 5.06 -29.27 17.89
C ALA A 41 3.60 -28.95 17.43
N PHE A 42 3.08 -29.63 16.42
CA PHE A 42 1.69 -29.47 15.95
C PHE A 42 0.68 -30.34 16.73
N ASP A 43 1.14 -31.19 17.64
CA ASP A 43 0.29 -31.98 18.53
C ASP A 43 -0.49 -31.14 19.55
N VAL A 44 -0.25 -29.82 19.65
CA VAL A 44 -0.96 -28.92 20.56
C VAL A 44 -2.40 -28.60 20.12
N PHE A 45 -2.76 -28.87 18.85
CA PHE A 45 -4.13 -28.77 18.36
C PHE A 45 -4.87 -30.12 18.31
N GLY A 46 -4.52 -31.03 19.23
CA GLY A 46 -5.19 -32.30 19.39
C GLY A 46 -6.68 -32.14 19.64
N GLY A 47 -7.52 -32.53 18.69
CA GLY A 47 -8.96 -32.61 18.87
C GLY A 47 -9.80 -32.64 17.60
N ILE A 48 -9.26 -32.35 16.42
CA ILE A 48 -9.99 -32.48 15.15
C ILE A 48 -9.39 -33.66 14.40
N GLY A 49 -10.15 -34.74 14.23
CA GLY A 49 -9.75 -36.01 13.61
C GLY A 49 -9.46 -35.93 12.10
N ILE A 50 -8.61 -34.99 11.69
CA ILE A 50 -8.06 -34.90 10.35
C ILE A 50 -6.75 -35.65 10.36
N SER A 51 -6.59 -36.68 9.51
CA SER A 51 -5.32 -37.41 9.41
C SER A 51 -4.19 -36.41 9.14
N ALA A 52 -3.10 -36.47 9.89
CA ALA A 52 -1.95 -35.57 9.80
C ALA A 52 -1.46 -35.39 8.34
N GLY A 53 -1.62 -36.42 7.49
CA GLY A 53 -1.29 -36.37 6.08
C GLY A 53 -2.15 -35.41 5.24
N ILE A 54 -3.44 -35.26 5.52
CA ILE A 54 -4.32 -34.32 4.78
C ILE A 54 -4.00 -32.88 5.20
N ALA A 55 -3.83 -32.63 6.48
CA ALA A 55 -3.49 -31.30 6.99
C ALA A 55 -2.13 -30.82 6.42
N PHE A 56 -1.14 -31.71 6.38
CA PHE A 56 0.17 -31.43 5.80
C PHE A 56 0.08 -31.16 4.27
N ALA A 57 -0.67 -31.97 3.53
CA ALA A 57 -0.85 -31.75 2.09
C ALA A 57 -1.51 -30.41 1.77
N GLN A 58 -2.48 -29.97 2.61
CA GLN A 58 -3.12 -28.65 2.48
C GLN A 58 -2.14 -27.53 2.83
N ALA A 59 -1.33 -27.68 3.88
CA ALA A 59 -0.31 -26.72 4.25
C ALA A 59 0.78 -26.58 3.17
N ALA A 60 1.25 -27.69 2.61
CA ALA A 60 2.22 -27.71 1.51
C ALA A 60 1.68 -27.04 0.24
N LYS A 61 0.42 -27.32 -0.12
CA LYS A 61 -0.25 -26.65 -1.23
C LYS A 61 -0.39 -25.15 -0.97
N GLY A 62 -0.81 -24.76 0.22
CA GLY A 62 -0.90 -23.35 0.62
C GLY A 62 0.44 -22.63 0.53
N ALA A 63 1.50 -23.24 1.04
CA ALA A 63 2.86 -22.71 0.98
C ALA A 63 3.37 -22.55 -0.46
N TYR A 64 3.10 -23.53 -1.33
CA TYR A 64 3.44 -23.47 -2.75
C TYR A 64 2.70 -22.34 -3.48
N GLU A 65 1.37 -22.27 -3.35
CA GLU A 65 0.59 -21.23 -4.01
C GLU A 65 0.98 -19.83 -3.52
N PHE A 66 1.24 -19.68 -2.23
CA PHE A 66 1.75 -18.43 -1.66
C PHE A 66 3.10 -18.05 -2.29
N GLU A 67 4.10 -18.94 -2.24
CA GLU A 67 5.43 -18.63 -2.75
C GLU A 67 5.43 -18.33 -4.26
N LYS A 68 4.60 -19.06 -5.03
CA LYS A 68 4.42 -18.86 -6.46
C LYS A 68 3.86 -17.45 -6.76
N GLN A 69 2.79 -17.05 -6.07
CA GLN A 69 2.17 -15.74 -6.26
C GLN A 69 3.10 -14.62 -5.77
N PHE A 70 3.69 -14.79 -4.60
CA PHE A 70 4.57 -13.80 -4.01
C PHE A 70 5.86 -13.60 -4.84
N GLN A 71 6.47 -14.69 -5.32
CA GLN A 71 7.61 -14.60 -6.22
C GLN A 71 7.24 -13.88 -7.53
N HIS A 72 6.04 -14.14 -8.07
CA HIS A 72 5.56 -13.45 -9.26
C HIS A 72 5.44 -11.95 -9.03
N SER A 73 4.74 -11.53 -7.98
CA SER A 73 4.59 -10.10 -7.63
C SER A 73 5.94 -9.42 -7.36
N MET A 74 6.87 -10.10 -6.69
CA MET A 74 8.21 -9.54 -6.46
C MET A 74 9.07 -9.49 -7.73
N LYS A 75 8.87 -10.39 -8.69
CA LYS A 75 9.48 -10.29 -10.02
C LYS A 75 8.96 -9.10 -10.80
N GLU A 76 7.67 -8.75 -10.68
CA GLU A 76 7.12 -7.53 -11.27
C GLU A 76 7.82 -6.29 -10.69
N VAL A 77 8.02 -6.21 -9.37
CA VAL A 77 8.80 -5.14 -8.72
C VAL A 77 10.22 -5.09 -9.27
N ALA A 78 10.88 -6.25 -9.42
CA ALA A 78 12.25 -6.34 -9.94
C ALA A 78 12.40 -5.88 -11.40
N THR A 79 11.31 -5.77 -12.16
CA THR A 79 11.37 -5.18 -13.52
C THR A 79 11.65 -3.68 -13.50
N LEU A 80 11.35 -3.00 -12.39
CA LEU A 80 11.48 -1.55 -12.24
C LEU A 80 12.84 -1.13 -11.68
N SER A 81 13.57 -2.01 -10.99
CA SER A 81 14.85 -1.70 -10.36
C SER A 81 15.88 -2.81 -10.55
N SER A 82 17.05 -2.45 -11.08
CA SER A 82 18.18 -3.38 -11.21
C SER A 82 18.75 -3.79 -9.85
N GLY A 83 18.67 -2.93 -8.83
CA GLY A 83 19.09 -3.22 -7.47
C GLY A 83 18.22 -4.32 -6.86
N ILE A 84 16.92 -4.22 -6.98
CA ILE A 84 15.97 -5.24 -6.50
C ILE A 84 16.18 -6.55 -7.27
N LYS A 85 16.37 -6.49 -8.58
CA LYS A 85 16.63 -7.68 -9.40
C LYS A 85 17.87 -8.46 -8.93
N GLY A 86 18.94 -7.77 -8.58
CA GLY A 86 20.18 -8.39 -8.08
C GLY A 86 20.07 -9.00 -6.70
N SER A 87 19.14 -8.52 -5.87
CA SER A 87 18.94 -8.95 -4.47
C SER A 87 17.51 -9.37 -4.17
N LEU A 88 16.80 -9.92 -5.17
CA LEU A 88 15.36 -10.22 -5.07
C LEU A 88 14.98 -11.03 -3.83
N THR A 89 15.80 -12.04 -3.48
CA THR A 89 15.56 -12.89 -2.31
C THR A 89 15.59 -12.09 -1.01
N ASP A 90 16.51 -11.13 -0.89
CA ASP A 90 16.64 -10.30 0.32
C ASP A 90 15.45 -9.35 0.45
N TYR A 91 15.01 -8.73 -0.66
CA TYR A 91 13.79 -7.92 -0.67
C TYR A 91 12.55 -8.73 -0.32
N MET A 92 12.42 -9.94 -0.88
CA MET A 92 11.33 -10.86 -0.51
C MET A 92 11.33 -11.18 0.99
N ASN A 93 12.51 -11.37 1.58
CA ASN A 93 12.62 -11.63 3.03
C ASN A 93 12.22 -10.39 3.84
N GLN A 94 12.68 -9.19 3.46
CA GLN A 94 12.31 -7.94 4.14
C GLN A 94 10.80 -7.68 4.06
N VAL A 95 10.17 -7.88 2.89
CA VAL A 95 8.70 -7.78 2.76
C VAL A 95 7.99 -8.73 3.72
N VAL A 96 8.45 -9.97 3.82
CA VAL A 96 7.86 -10.95 4.76
C VAL A 96 8.04 -10.51 6.21
N GLU A 97 9.20 -9.95 6.59
CA GLU A 97 9.40 -9.45 7.96
C GLU A 97 8.45 -8.29 8.28
N ILE A 98 8.20 -7.36 7.35
CA ILE A 98 7.19 -6.31 7.55
C ILE A 98 5.81 -6.94 7.81
N THR A 99 5.41 -7.94 7.04
CA THR A 99 4.08 -8.57 7.18
C THR A 99 3.94 -9.45 8.43
N ARG A 100 5.04 -9.80 9.09
CA ARG A 100 5.02 -10.44 10.41
C ARG A 100 4.70 -9.48 11.55
N ALA A 101 5.00 -8.20 11.36
CA ALA A 101 4.74 -7.13 12.32
C ALA A 101 3.45 -6.34 12.00
N VAL A 102 3.06 -6.29 10.73
CA VAL A 102 1.91 -5.52 10.24
C VAL A 102 0.91 -6.48 9.60
N PRO A 103 -0.40 -6.43 9.94
CA PRO A 103 -1.41 -7.38 9.47
C PRO A 103 -1.87 -7.11 8.01
N VAL A 104 -0.91 -7.04 7.10
CA VAL A 104 -1.11 -6.98 5.65
C VAL A 104 -0.51 -8.23 5.00
N SER A 105 -1.03 -8.68 3.87
CA SER A 105 -0.47 -9.85 3.20
C SER A 105 0.81 -9.50 2.44
N ALA A 106 1.72 -10.47 2.26
CA ALA A 106 2.95 -10.25 1.50
C ALA A 106 2.69 -9.88 0.02
N ASN A 107 1.62 -10.40 -0.57
CA ASN A 107 1.22 -10.03 -1.94
C ASN A 107 0.69 -8.59 -2.01
N GLU A 108 -0.05 -8.13 -1.00
CA GLU A 108 -0.49 -6.73 -0.88
C GLU A 108 0.71 -5.81 -0.69
N ALA A 109 1.64 -6.16 0.19
CA ALA A 109 2.88 -5.42 0.40
C ALA A 109 3.75 -5.37 -0.87
N ALA A 110 3.85 -6.47 -1.64
CA ALA A 110 4.56 -6.48 -2.91
C ALA A 110 3.93 -5.55 -3.97
N LYS A 111 2.59 -5.50 -4.05
CA LYS A 111 1.88 -4.55 -4.92
C LYS A 111 2.12 -3.09 -4.53
N ALA A 112 2.13 -2.81 -3.23
CA ALA A 112 2.47 -1.48 -2.73
C ALA A 112 3.94 -1.13 -3.03
N LEU A 113 4.87 -2.07 -2.85
CA LEU A 113 6.27 -1.88 -3.20
C LEU A 113 6.46 -1.59 -4.69
N TYR A 114 5.67 -2.21 -5.58
CA TYR A 114 5.68 -1.89 -7.00
C TYR A 114 5.35 -0.40 -7.24
N GLN A 115 4.33 0.15 -6.59
CA GLN A 115 3.97 1.56 -6.69
C GLN A 115 5.08 2.47 -6.14
N ILE A 116 5.65 2.12 -4.99
CA ILE A 116 6.73 2.86 -4.33
C ILE A 116 7.96 2.95 -5.25
N VAL A 117 8.39 1.81 -5.81
CA VAL A 117 9.53 1.75 -6.73
C VAL A 117 9.22 2.51 -8.03
N SER A 118 7.99 2.38 -8.56
CA SER A 118 7.53 3.15 -9.72
C SER A 118 7.53 4.66 -9.47
N ALA A 119 7.30 5.10 -8.23
CA ALA A 119 7.39 6.50 -7.82
C ALA A 119 8.84 7.00 -7.64
N GLY A 120 9.83 6.13 -7.80
CA GLY A 120 11.26 6.47 -7.73
C GLY A 120 11.93 6.17 -6.39
N HIS A 121 11.23 5.52 -5.46
CA HIS A 121 11.78 5.14 -4.16
C HIS A 121 12.09 3.63 -4.16
N ASP A 122 13.37 3.26 -4.31
CA ASP A 122 13.81 1.87 -4.24
C ASP A 122 14.82 1.66 -3.11
N GLY A 123 15.36 0.47 -2.98
CA GLY A 123 16.35 0.18 -1.95
C GLY A 123 15.77 0.25 -0.53
N ALA A 124 16.59 0.74 0.39
CA ALA A 124 16.23 0.92 1.80
C ALA A 124 15.08 1.94 1.97
N ASP A 125 15.09 2.99 1.15
CA ASP A 125 14.06 4.03 1.14
C ASP A 125 12.69 3.47 0.76
N GLY A 126 12.64 2.65 -0.31
CA GLY A 126 11.41 1.97 -0.70
C GLY A 126 10.87 1.03 0.37
N MET A 127 11.73 0.32 1.08
CA MET A 127 11.33 -0.55 2.19
C MET A 127 10.81 0.24 3.40
N LYS A 128 11.42 1.40 3.70
CA LYS A 128 10.93 2.30 4.75
C LYS A 128 9.55 2.85 4.42
N VAL A 129 9.35 3.34 3.19
CA VAL A 129 8.04 3.82 2.73
C VAL A 129 7.00 2.70 2.76
N LEU A 130 7.38 1.46 2.39
CA LEU A 130 6.49 0.31 2.47
C LEU A 130 6.03 0.03 3.90
N GLU A 131 6.93 0.03 4.87
CA GLU A 131 6.57 -0.21 6.27
C GLU A 131 5.61 0.86 6.79
N VAL A 132 5.91 2.14 6.55
CA VAL A 132 5.03 3.26 6.95
C VAL A 132 3.67 3.14 6.26
N SER A 133 3.65 2.86 4.96
CA SER A 133 2.39 2.72 4.19
C SER A 133 1.55 1.54 4.67
N ALA A 134 2.18 0.42 5.04
CA ALA A 134 1.48 -0.74 5.57
C ALA A 134 0.83 -0.43 6.95
N LYS A 135 1.54 0.25 7.84
CA LYS A 135 0.98 0.72 9.12
C LYS A 135 -0.15 1.72 8.92
N ALA A 136 0.06 2.71 8.03
CA ALA A 136 -0.94 3.71 7.66
C ALA A 136 -2.21 3.07 7.07
N ALA A 137 -2.06 2.04 6.25
CA ALA A 137 -3.19 1.30 5.67
C ALA A 137 -4.04 0.61 6.74
N VAL A 138 -3.41 -0.03 7.71
CA VAL A 138 -4.11 -0.69 8.83
C VAL A 138 -4.79 0.34 9.72
N GLY A 139 -4.08 1.39 10.15
CA GLY A 139 -4.63 2.44 11.00
C GLY A 139 -5.72 3.27 10.31
N GLY A 140 -5.54 3.56 9.03
CA GLY A 140 -6.46 4.36 8.20
C GLY A 140 -7.57 3.55 7.51
N VAL A 141 -7.65 2.23 7.73
CA VAL A 141 -8.64 1.32 7.14
C VAL A 141 -8.69 1.46 5.60
N THR A 142 -7.53 1.35 4.96
CA THR A 142 -7.37 1.38 3.51
C THR A 142 -6.42 0.28 3.04
N ASP A 143 -6.19 0.15 1.74
CA ASP A 143 -5.17 -0.77 1.22
C ASP A 143 -3.77 -0.13 1.22
N THR A 144 -2.74 -0.97 1.31
CA THR A 144 -1.34 -0.52 1.40
C THR A 144 -0.89 0.25 0.16
N ALA A 145 -1.40 -0.09 -1.03
CA ALA A 145 -1.04 0.59 -2.27
C ALA A 145 -1.60 2.03 -2.30
N THR A 146 -2.83 2.23 -1.83
CA THR A 146 -3.43 3.57 -1.70
C THR A 146 -2.68 4.43 -0.68
N ALA A 147 -2.27 3.86 0.45
CA ALA A 147 -1.46 4.58 1.44
C ALA A 147 -0.06 4.93 0.87
N ALA A 148 0.56 4.00 0.15
CA ALA A 148 1.84 4.22 -0.51
C ALA A 148 1.76 5.32 -1.58
N ASP A 149 0.70 5.33 -2.40
CA ASP A 149 0.47 6.36 -3.42
C ASP A 149 0.33 7.76 -2.80
N ALA A 150 -0.43 7.88 -1.70
CA ALA A 150 -0.56 9.15 -0.98
C ALA A 150 0.78 9.66 -0.46
N ILE A 151 1.55 8.82 0.24
CA ILE A 151 2.81 9.19 0.86
C ILE A 151 3.86 9.52 -0.21
N THR A 152 4.02 8.68 -1.24
CA THR A 152 4.99 8.94 -2.32
C THR A 152 4.62 10.15 -3.17
N THR A 153 3.33 10.42 -3.37
CA THR A 153 2.86 11.65 -4.03
C THR A 153 3.31 12.89 -3.27
N LEU A 154 3.17 12.89 -1.94
CA LEU A 154 3.59 14.02 -1.11
C LEU A 154 5.13 14.17 -1.06
N LEU A 155 5.85 13.06 -0.84
CA LEU A 155 7.32 13.08 -0.87
C LEU A 155 7.84 13.68 -2.19
N ASN A 156 7.29 13.23 -3.33
CA ASN A 156 7.72 13.69 -4.63
C ASN A 156 7.29 15.13 -4.94
N ALA A 157 6.07 15.52 -4.61
CA ALA A 157 5.55 16.86 -4.88
C ALA A 157 6.32 17.93 -4.11
N TYR A 158 6.64 17.67 -2.85
CA TYR A 158 7.35 18.59 -1.97
C TYR A 158 8.87 18.35 -1.93
N LYS A 159 9.37 17.35 -2.69
CA LYS A 159 10.79 16.96 -2.73
C LYS A 159 11.37 16.65 -1.35
N LEU A 160 10.56 15.98 -0.53
CA LEU A 160 10.92 15.62 0.84
C LEU A 160 11.78 14.35 0.86
N ASP A 161 12.63 14.25 1.88
CA ASP A 161 13.36 13.02 2.20
C ASP A 161 12.39 11.93 2.71
N VAL A 162 12.73 10.67 2.49
CA VAL A 162 11.93 9.52 2.94
C VAL A 162 11.76 9.48 4.47
N SER A 163 12.65 10.12 5.23
CA SER A 163 12.48 10.29 6.68
C SER A 163 11.19 10.99 7.08
N GLU A 164 10.59 11.80 6.18
CA GLU A 164 9.32 12.49 6.41
C GLU A 164 8.09 11.60 6.20
N ALA A 165 8.24 10.37 5.71
CA ALA A 165 7.09 9.51 5.42
C ALA A 165 6.19 9.26 6.65
N GLU A 166 6.77 9.11 7.84
CA GLU A 166 6.02 8.95 9.09
C GLU A 166 5.24 10.21 9.43
N ASN A 167 5.86 11.38 9.35
CA ASN A 167 5.21 12.67 9.59
C ASN A 167 4.04 12.91 8.60
N LEU A 168 4.23 12.61 7.33
CA LEU A 168 3.16 12.69 6.33
C LEU A 168 2.01 11.73 6.64
N SER A 169 2.31 10.52 7.09
CA SER A 169 1.30 9.55 7.53
C SER A 169 0.49 10.09 8.73
N ASP A 170 1.15 10.70 9.70
CA ASP A 170 0.54 11.31 10.88
C ASP A 170 -0.39 12.46 10.51
N GLN A 171 0.05 13.33 9.60
CA GLN A 171 -0.75 14.44 9.09
C GLN A 171 -1.98 13.97 8.30
N LEU A 172 -1.81 12.96 7.43
CA LEU A 172 -2.93 12.35 6.70
C LEU A 172 -3.95 11.74 7.66
N PHE A 173 -3.49 11.03 8.70
CA PHE A 173 -4.38 10.46 9.71
C PHE A 173 -5.08 11.54 10.54
N THR A 174 -4.36 12.58 10.94
CA THR A 174 -4.93 13.74 11.64
C THR A 174 -6.01 14.42 10.81
N THR A 175 -5.82 14.52 9.49
CA THR A 175 -6.85 15.04 8.57
C THR A 175 -8.14 14.21 8.63
N VAL A 176 -8.03 12.87 8.67
CA VAL A 176 -9.18 11.96 8.83
C VAL A 176 -9.88 12.17 10.18
N ARG A 177 -9.11 12.37 11.24
CA ARG A 177 -9.63 12.60 12.60
C ARG A 177 -10.38 13.93 12.72
N LEU A 178 -9.91 14.97 12.07
CA LEU A 178 -10.47 16.32 12.16
C LEU A 178 -11.60 16.59 11.15
N GLY A 179 -11.49 15.98 9.98
CA GLY A 179 -12.43 16.17 8.87
C GLY A 179 -13.46 15.06 8.75
N LYS A 180 -14.35 15.22 7.77
CA LYS A 180 -15.30 14.17 7.35
C LYS A 180 -14.79 13.54 6.07
N THR A 181 -13.73 12.77 6.18
CA THR A 181 -13.04 12.09 5.07
C THR A 181 -12.49 10.74 5.53
N SER A 182 -11.88 9.99 4.63
CA SER A 182 -11.17 8.76 4.92
C SER A 182 -9.75 8.81 4.35
N PHE A 183 -8.86 7.96 4.90
CA PHE A 183 -7.49 7.85 4.39
C PHE A 183 -7.47 7.46 2.90
N GLY A 184 -8.37 6.54 2.50
CA GLY A 184 -8.51 6.14 1.11
C GLY A 184 -9.01 7.24 0.17
N GLU A 185 -9.89 8.16 0.63
CA GLU A 185 -10.31 9.31 -0.16
C GLU A 185 -9.20 10.35 -0.31
N LEU A 186 -8.45 10.60 0.78
CA LEU A 186 -7.27 11.47 0.73
C LEU A 186 -6.24 10.93 -0.26
N GLY A 187 -5.88 9.65 -0.17
CA GLY A 187 -4.90 9.00 -1.04
C GLY A 187 -5.24 9.14 -2.52
N LYS A 188 -6.51 8.96 -2.88
CA LYS A 188 -6.99 9.09 -4.27
C LYS A 188 -7.07 10.53 -4.78
N SER A 189 -7.05 11.52 -3.90
CA SER A 189 -7.34 12.92 -4.27
C SER A 189 -6.15 13.86 -4.08
N ILE A 190 -5.19 13.53 -3.23
CA ILE A 190 -4.09 14.43 -2.84
C ILE A 190 -3.24 14.91 -4.03
N ALA A 191 -3.07 14.05 -5.04
CA ALA A 191 -2.35 14.39 -6.27
C ALA A 191 -2.97 15.58 -7.03
N GLN A 192 -4.24 15.92 -6.78
CA GLN A 192 -4.91 17.04 -7.43
C GLN A 192 -4.40 18.39 -6.93
N VAL A 193 -3.90 18.46 -5.70
CA VAL A 193 -3.50 19.72 -5.04
C VAL A 193 -2.01 19.77 -4.71
N ALA A 194 -1.38 18.68 -4.29
CA ALA A 194 -0.02 18.66 -3.77
C ALA A 194 1.03 19.30 -4.71
N PRO A 195 1.08 18.99 -6.02
CA PRO A 195 2.06 19.62 -6.91
C PRO A 195 1.87 21.14 -7.05
N VAL A 196 0.62 21.61 -7.01
CA VAL A 196 0.32 23.05 -7.11
C VAL A 196 0.67 23.75 -5.80
N ALA A 197 0.25 23.19 -4.67
CA ALA A 197 0.57 23.73 -3.35
C ALA A 197 2.10 23.86 -3.16
N ALA A 198 2.85 22.81 -3.44
CA ALA A 198 4.30 22.83 -3.38
C ALA A 198 4.93 23.89 -4.32
N ALA A 199 4.41 24.03 -5.55
CA ALA A 199 4.92 25.00 -6.52
C ALA A 199 4.69 26.46 -6.08
N TYR A 200 3.65 26.71 -5.29
CA TYR A 200 3.35 28.04 -4.76
C TYR A 200 3.89 28.26 -3.33
N GLY A 201 4.59 27.29 -2.73
CA GLY A 201 5.16 27.41 -1.39
C GLY A 201 4.14 27.26 -0.27
N VAL A 202 2.99 26.62 -0.53
CA VAL A 202 1.99 26.32 0.51
C VAL A 202 2.37 24.98 1.15
N GLU A 203 2.62 24.98 2.46
CA GLU A 203 3.01 23.80 3.21
C GLU A 203 1.89 22.75 3.27
N ILE A 204 2.26 21.47 3.39
CA ILE A 204 1.30 20.37 3.33
C ILE A 204 0.33 20.36 4.51
N ASP A 205 0.79 20.71 5.71
CA ASP A 205 -0.03 20.83 6.92
C ASP A 205 -1.17 21.83 6.73
N GLN A 206 -0.90 22.96 6.06
CA GLN A 206 -1.89 24.00 5.75
C GLN A 206 -2.96 23.49 4.77
N VAL A 207 -2.53 22.73 3.76
CA VAL A 207 -3.44 22.09 2.79
C VAL A 207 -4.34 21.09 3.49
N LEU A 208 -3.77 20.21 4.30
CA LEU A 208 -4.50 19.14 4.99
C LEU A 208 -5.44 19.69 6.08
N ALA A 209 -5.05 20.75 6.78
CA ALA A 209 -5.92 21.47 7.71
C ALA A 209 -7.13 22.10 6.97
N ALA A 210 -6.91 22.67 5.79
CA ALA A 210 -7.98 23.19 4.95
C ALA A 210 -8.93 22.09 4.46
N VAL A 211 -8.39 20.93 4.04
CA VAL A 211 -9.20 19.76 3.68
C VAL A 211 -10.06 19.31 4.85
N ALA A 212 -9.48 19.18 6.05
CA ALA A 212 -10.22 18.80 7.25
C ALA A 212 -11.39 19.78 7.51
N THR A 213 -11.14 21.08 7.41
CA THR A 213 -12.15 22.12 7.62
C THR A 213 -13.29 22.05 6.59
N LEU A 214 -12.96 21.96 5.30
CA LEU A 214 -13.97 21.92 4.23
C LEU A 214 -14.78 20.62 4.26
N THR A 215 -14.13 19.49 4.50
CA THR A 215 -14.83 18.21 4.56
C THR A 215 -15.74 18.10 5.79
N LYS A 216 -15.35 18.66 6.92
CA LYS A 216 -16.19 18.75 8.11
C LYS A 216 -17.48 19.56 7.88
N GLN A 217 -17.41 20.57 7.00
CA GLN A 217 -18.58 21.34 6.54
C GLN A 217 -19.44 20.58 5.52
N GLY A 218 -19.03 19.40 5.08
CA GLY A 218 -19.78 18.56 4.15
C GLY A 218 -19.31 18.59 2.70
N THR A 219 -18.22 19.29 2.40
CA THR A 219 -17.61 19.26 1.06
C THR A 219 -16.97 17.89 0.83
N PRO A 220 -17.28 17.16 -0.27
CA PRO A 220 -16.60 15.92 -0.60
C PRO A 220 -15.08 16.10 -0.74
N THR A 221 -14.28 15.12 -0.32
CA THR A 221 -12.81 15.22 -0.27
C THR A 221 -12.18 15.65 -1.59
N ALA A 222 -12.55 15.03 -2.72
CA ALA A 222 -12.04 15.41 -4.04
C ALA A 222 -12.43 16.84 -4.46
N GLN A 223 -13.62 17.29 -4.05
CA GLN A 223 -14.06 18.65 -4.31
C GLN A 223 -13.29 19.66 -3.43
N ALA A 224 -13.03 19.34 -2.17
CA ALA A 224 -12.21 20.16 -1.29
C ALA A 224 -10.79 20.35 -1.88
N MET A 225 -10.17 19.27 -2.38
CA MET A 225 -8.86 19.35 -3.07
C MET A 225 -8.90 20.29 -4.29
N THR A 226 -9.98 20.21 -5.10
CA THR A 226 -10.18 21.08 -6.26
C THR A 226 -10.35 22.54 -5.85
N GLN A 227 -11.14 22.80 -4.80
CA GLN A 227 -11.37 24.14 -4.26
C GLN A 227 -10.08 24.76 -3.72
N ILE A 228 -9.30 24.00 -2.94
CA ILE A 228 -8.03 24.46 -2.39
C ILE A 228 -7.04 24.76 -3.53
N ARG A 229 -6.89 23.85 -4.49
CA ARG A 229 -6.03 24.07 -5.66
C ARG A 229 -6.41 25.34 -6.41
N ALA A 230 -7.70 25.55 -6.69
CA ALA A 230 -8.19 26.73 -7.40
C ALA A 230 -7.93 28.02 -6.61
N SER A 231 -8.12 27.98 -5.28
CA SER A 231 -7.90 29.15 -4.44
C SER A 231 -6.42 29.51 -4.28
N ILE A 232 -5.51 28.53 -4.21
CA ILE A 232 -4.06 28.80 -4.21
C ILE A 232 -3.67 29.61 -5.46
N ILE A 233 -4.12 29.19 -6.63
CA ILE A 233 -3.83 29.87 -7.90
C ILE A 233 -4.48 31.28 -7.92
N ALA A 234 -5.74 31.40 -7.47
CA ALA A 234 -6.45 32.67 -7.49
C ALA A 234 -5.85 33.66 -6.48
N VAL A 235 -5.53 33.21 -5.27
CA VAL A 235 -4.90 34.05 -4.23
C VAL A 235 -3.53 34.56 -4.72
N SER A 236 -2.73 33.71 -5.36
CA SER A 236 -1.45 34.13 -5.94
C SER A 236 -1.62 35.23 -7.00
N LYS A 237 -2.67 35.17 -7.83
CA LYS A 237 -2.97 36.24 -8.80
C LYS A 237 -3.36 37.55 -8.12
N VAL A 238 -4.13 37.49 -7.03
CA VAL A 238 -4.64 38.68 -6.31
C VAL A 238 -3.52 39.34 -5.49
N LEU A 239 -2.72 38.56 -4.77
CA LEU A 239 -1.70 39.06 -3.86
C LEU A 239 -0.31 39.21 -4.53
N GLY A 240 -0.14 38.71 -5.74
CA GLY A 240 1.10 38.78 -6.50
C GLY A 240 2.14 37.74 -6.10
N ASP A 241 3.36 37.88 -6.65
CA ASP A 241 4.50 37.02 -6.35
C ASP A 241 4.82 37.03 -4.85
N GLY A 242 5.11 35.85 -4.30
CA GLY A 242 5.39 35.71 -2.86
C GLY A 242 4.13 35.77 -1.99
N ALA A 243 2.95 35.49 -2.56
CA ALA A 243 1.66 35.49 -1.83
C ALA A 243 1.69 34.65 -0.55
N PHE A 244 2.55 33.63 -0.49
CA PHE A 244 2.65 32.66 0.62
C PHE A 244 4.02 32.69 1.34
N ASP A 245 4.98 33.57 0.97
CA ASP A 245 6.34 33.55 1.50
C ASP A 245 6.44 33.85 3.00
N ASN A 246 5.58 34.74 3.51
CA ASN A 246 5.61 35.20 4.90
C ASN A 246 4.23 35.11 5.57
N ARG A 247 3.36 34.27 5.09
CA ARG A 247 2.02 34.05 5.62
C ARG A 247 1.54 32.63 5.32
N THR A 248 0.73 32.10 6.18
CA THR A 248 0.09 30.82 5.95
C THR A 248 -0.96 30.94 4.82
N TYR A 249 -1.34 29.81 4.25
CA TYR A 249 -2.41 29.75 3.26
C TYR A 249 -3.73 30.33 3.80
N GLN A 250 -4.06 30.05 5.07
CA GLN A 250 -5.25 30.59 5.73
C GLN A 250 -5.19 32.11 5.89
N GLU A 251 -4.03 32.66 6.22
CA GLU A 251 -3.83 34.11 6.30
C GLU A 251 -3.93 34.79 4.92
N ALA A 252 -3.41 34.14 3.88
CA ALA A 252 -3.52 34.63 2.51
C ALA A 252 -4.99 34.67 2.04
N LEU A 253 -5.78 33.64 2.36
CA LEU A 253 -7.23 33.62 2.10
C LEU A 253 -7.95 34.71 2.89
N ALA A 254 -7.61 34.91 4.16
CA ALA A 254 -8.20 35.97 4.99
C ALA A 254 -7.90 37.38 4.44
N GLU A 255 -6.71 37.58 3.88
CA GLU A 255 -6.35 38.86 3.25
C GLU A 255 -7.18 39.11 1.99
N VAL A 256 -7.40 38.11 1.14
CA VAL A 256 -8.29 38.23 -0.04
C VAL A 256 -9.74 38.51 0.40
N ALA A 257 -10.21 37.79 1.42
CA ALA A 257 -11.56 38.05 1.98
C ALA A 257 -11.69 39.49 2.55
N ARG A 258 -10.63 40.00 3.18
CA ARG A 258 -10.58 41.39 3.68
C ARG A 258 -10.65 42.41 2.54
N GLN A 259 -9.94 42.19 1.44
CA GLN A 259 -9.99 43.08 0.26
C GLN A 259 -11.36 43.07 -0.40
N ALA A 260 -12.11 41.98 -0.29
CA ALA A 260 -13.52 41.93 -0.74
C ALA A 260 -14.50 42.70 0.18
N GLU A 261 -14.03 43.25 1.32
CA GLU A 261 -14.82 44.02 2.28
C GLU A 261 -16.11 43.34 2.75
N GLY A 262 -16.09 42.00 2.84
CA GLY A 262 -17.26 41.21 3.21
C GLY A 262 -18.33 41.09 2.10
N SER A 263 -18.06 41.58 0.89
CA SER A 263 -18.97 41.50 -0.24
C SER A 263 -18.65 40.30 -1.12
N GLU A 264 -19.61 39.39 -1.28
CA GLU A 264 -19.48 38.25 -2.21
C GLU A 264 -19.28 38.72 -3.67
N SER A 265 -19.93 39.83 -4.09
CA SER A 265 -19.74 40.38 -5.42
C SER A 265 -18.32 40.86 -5.66
N LYS A 266 -17.72 41.57 -4.69
CA LYS A 266 -16.30 41.97 -4.76
C LYS A 266 -15.38 40.79 -4.71
N LEU A 267 -15.70 39.76 -3.91
CA LEU A 267 -14.92 38.54 -3.87
C LEU A 267 -14.90 37.84 -5.23
N ARG A 268 -16.03 37.76 -5.92
CA ARG A 268 -16.13 37.20 -7.29
C ARG A 268 -15.43 38.04 -8.35
N GLU A 269 -15.27 39.33 -8.14
CA GLU A 269 -14.44 40.18 -9.00
C GLU A 269 -12.96 39.94 -8.81
N LEU A 270 -12.52 39.75 -7.56
CA LEU A 270 -11.12 39.40 -7.22
C LEU A 270 -10.76 37.95 -7.61
N VAL A 271 -11.70 37.05 -7.37
CA VAL A 271 -11.55 35.60 -7.53
C VAL A 271 -12.71 35.06 -8.35
N PRO A 272 -12.64 35.07 -9.69
CA PRO A 272 -13.76 34.70 -10.55
C PRO A 272 -14.07 33.18 -10.57
N GLU A 273 -13.13 32.34 -10.19
CA GLU A 273 -13.29 30.87 -10.17
C GLU A 273 -14.18 30.46 -8.98
N VAL A 274 -15.33 29.82 -9.26
CA VAL A 274 -16.32 29.42 -8.24
C VAL A 274 -15.72 28.52 -7.14
N GLU A 275 -14.86 27.59 -7.53
CA GLU A 275 -14.18 26.69 -6.59
C GLU A 275 -13.29 27.48 -5.62
N ALA A 276 -12.58 28.48 -6.11
CA ALA A 276 -11.74 29.34 -5.29
C ALA A 276 -12.59 30.23 -4.33
N VAL A 277 -13.68 30.77 -4.81
CA VAL A 277 -14.64 31.51 -3.94
C VAL A 277 -15.14 30.60 -2.82
N ASN A 278 -15.53 29.35 -3.13
CA ASN A 278 -16.00 28.40 -2.14
C ASN A 278 -14.94 28.09 -1.09
N ALA A 279 -13.66 27.95 -1.48
CA ALA A 279 -12.56 27.75 -0.52
C ALA A 279 -12.39 28.98 0.38
N VAL A 280 -12.39 30.19 -0.19
CA VAL A 280 -12.28 31.46 0.60
C VAL A 280 -13.40 31.50 1.63
N LEU A 281 -14.65 31.33 1.21
CA LEU A 281 -15.81 31.40 2.12
C LEU A 281 -15.81 30.26 3.16
N GLY A 282 -15.39 29.05 2.76
CA GLY A 282 -15.35 27.90 3.64
C GLY A 282 -14.22 27.93 4.69
N LEU A 283 -13.15 28.70 4.45
CA LEU A 283 -11.98 28.75 5.33
C LEU A 283 -11.80 30.09 6.05
N THR A 284 -12.65 31.09 5.76
CA THR A 284 -12.60 32.43 6.38
C THR A 284 -13.91 32.78 7.08
N GLY A 285 -14.05 34.01 7.52
CA GLY A 285 -15.25 34.48 8.20
C GLY A 285 -15.52 33.72 9.50
N ILE A 286 -16.70 33.10 9.58
CA ILE A 286 -17.10 32.32 10.78
C ILE A 286 -16.28 31.08 11.01
N ASN A 287 -15.61 30.56 9.98
CA ASN A 287 -14.84 29.31 10.01
C ASN A 287 -13.36 29.52 10.34
N VAL A 288 -12.88 30.78 10.41
CA VAL A 288 -11.46 31.12 10.58
C VAL A 288 -10.85 30.49 11.84
N LYS A 289 -11.61 30.44 12.95
CA LYS A 289 -11.13 29.85 14.19
C LYS A 289 -10.98 28.32 14.09
N GLU A 290 -11.92 27.67 13.43
CA GLU A 290 -11.88 26.24 13.20
C GLU A 290 -10.71 25.87 12.27
N ALA A 291 -10.54 26.60 11.17
CA ALA A 291 -9.43 26.41 10.24
C ALA A 291 -8.05 26.60 10.93
N ALA A 292 -7.92 27.63 11.78
CA ALA A 292 -6.71 27.84 12.57
C ALA A 292 -6.46 26.71 13.61
N GLY A 293 -7.50 26.24 14.28
CA GLY A 293 -7.37 25.13 15.24
C GLY A 293 -7.00 23.82 14.54
N HIS A 294 -7.53 23.56 13.35
CA HIS A 294 -7.11 22.38 12.56
C HIS A 294 -5.64 22.49 12.11
N LEU A 295 -5.15 23.68 11.79
CA LEU A 295 -3.74 23.88 11.45
C LEU A 295 -2.84 23.64 12.67
N GLU A 296 -3.20 24.12 13.85
CA GLU A 296 -2.47 23.89 15.11
C GLU A 296 -2.40 22.38 15.42
N GLU A 297 -3.55 21.67 15.34
CA GLU A 297 -3.57 20.21 15.55
C GLU A 297 -2.81 19.45 14.47
N MET A 298 -2.71 19.98 13.25
CA MET A 298 -1.92 19.36 12.17
C MET A 298 -0.42 19.49 12.42
N GLN A 299 0.03 20.61 12.99
CA GLN A 299 1.42 20.84 13.37
C GLN A 299 1.84 19.97 14.57
N ASP A 300 0.90 19.51 15.40
CA ASP A 300 1.12 18.59 16.53
C ASP A 300 0.63 17.15 16.21
N ALA A 301 0.73 16.74 14.96
CA ALA A 301 0.19 15.46 14.50
C ALA A 301 1.05 14.24 14.87
N THR A 302 2.27 14.43 15.38
CA THR A 302 3.27 13.38 15.61
C THR A 302 2.71 12.19 16.39
N GLY A 303 2.87 10.99 15.82
CA GLY A 303 2.45 9.71 16.42
C GLY A 303 0.98 9.36 16.21
N ALA A 304 0.21 10.16 15.49
CA ALA A 304 -1.22 9.93 15.27
C ALA A 304 -1.49 8.63 14.48
N ALA A 305 -0.73 8.39 13.43
CA ALA A 305 -0.86 7.17 12.62
C ALA A 305 -0.40 5.91 13.37
N GLU A 306 0.68 6.01 14.13
CA GLU A 306 1.17 4.89 14.96
C GLU A 306 0.18 4.54 16.08
N ALA A 307 -0.47 5.52 16.70
CA ALA A 307 -1.52 5.29 17.69
C ALA A 307 -2.73 4.57 17.07
N ALA A 308 -3.17 5.02 15.89
CA ALA A 308 -4.25 4.39 15.16
C ALA A 308 -3.89 2.96 14.72
N PHE A 309 -2.66 2.76 14.25
CA PHE A 309 -2.16 1.44 13.90
C PHE A 309 -2.21 0.48 15.09
N LYS A 310 -1.73 0.88 16.27
CA LYS A 310 -1.75 0.06 17.49
C LYS A 310 -3.16 -0.35 17.87
N GLU A 311 -4.10 0.58 17.83
CA GLU A 311 -5.51 0.30 18.14
C GLU A 311 -6.07 -0.71 17.13
N MET A 312 -5.92 -0.49 15.84
CA MET A 312 -6.44 -1.38 14.80
C MET A 312 -5.73 -2.73 14.79
N ALA A 313 -4.41 -2.77 14.98
CA ALA A 313 -3.63 -4.00 15.01
C ALA A 313 -4.03 -4.90 16.21
N SER A 314 -4.53 -4.33 17.30
CA SER A 314 -5.02 -5.08 18.48
C SER A 314 -6.33 -5.83 18.25
N SER A 315 -7.07 -5.51 17.18
CA SER A 315 -8.34 -6.17 16.86
C SER A 315 -8.17 -7.67 16.61
N ALA A 316 -9.17 -8.46 16.97
CA ALA A 316 -9.13 -9.92 16.80
C ALA A 316 -8.90 -10.31 15.33
N GLU A 317 -9.48 -9.58 14.37
CA GLU A 317 -9.28 -9.80 12.94
C GLU A 317 -7.82 -9.62 12.53
N ASN A 318 -7.20 -8.51 12.94
CA ASN A 318 -5.81 -8.21 12.61
C ASN A 318 -4.82 -9.13 13.33
N GLN A 319 -5.11 -9.54 14.56
CA GLN A 319 -4.34 -10.56 15.26
C GLN A 319 -4.41 -11.92 14.55
N MET A 320 -5.56 -12.30 13.99
CA MET A 320 -5.66 -13.52 13.18
C MET A 320 -4.92 -13.39 11.83
N LYS A 321 -4.91 -12.22 11.21
CA LYS A 321 -4.08 -11.96 10.01
C LYS A 321 -2.59 -12.08 10.33
N LEU A 322 -2.13 -11.49 11.43
CA LEU A 322 -0.73 -11.64 11.90
C LEU A 322 -0.35 -13.09 12.16
N LEU A 323 -1.23 -13.85 12.82
CA LEU A 323 -1.01 -15.28 13.02
C LEU A 323 -0.89 -16.01 11.69
N GLY A 324 -1.78 -15.75 10.73
CA GLY A 324 -1.74 -16.30 9.39
C GLY A 324 -0.44 -15.96 8.64
N ASN A 325 0.01 -14.70 8.72
CA ASN A 325 1.26 -14.26 8.14
C ASN A 325 2.47 -14.98 8.74
N ASN A 326 2.50 -15.13 10.07
CA ASN A 326 3.57 -15.83 10.77
C ASN A 326 3.63 -17.33 10.41
N ILE A 327 2.47 -17.99 10.30
CA ILE A 327 2.37 -19.37 9.83
C ILE A 327 2.90 -19.47 8.38
N THR A 328 2.44 -18.56 7.51
CA THR A 328 2.87 -18.52 6.11
C THR A 328 4.39 -18.30 5.98
N ALA A 329 4.94 -17.36 6.76
CA ALA A 329 6.38 -17.13 6.82
C ALA A 329 7.16 -18.36 7.28
N ALA A 330 6.67 -19.09 8.28
CA ALA A 330 7.27 -20.32 8.77
C ALA A 330 7.23 -21.47 7.74
N LEU A 331 6.18 -21.52 6.91
CA LEU A 331 6.02 -22.55 5.86
C LEU A 331 6.69 -22.17 4.53
N ARG A 332 7.18 -20.94 4.39
CA ARG A 332 7.78 -20.44 3.15
C ARG A 332 8.98 -21.27 2.63
N PRO A 333 9.90 -21.79 3.48
CA PRO A 333 10.97 -22.66 2.99
C PRO A 333 10.42 -23.89 2.25
N LEU A 334 9.36 -24.52 2.77
CA LEU A 334 8.69 -25.64 2.12
C LEU A 334 8.09 -25.23 0.75
N GLY A 335 7.44 -24.09 0.69
CA GLY A 335 6.88 -23.55 -0.57
C GLY A 335 7.96 -23.30 -1.62
N LYS A 336 9.11 -22.76 -1.21
CA LYS A 336 10.27 -22.52 -2.09
C LYS A 336 10.82 -23.83 -2.68
N GLU A 337 11.01 -24.87 -1.88
CA GLU A 337 11.51 -26.14 -2.36
C GLU A 337 10.54 -26.79 -3.35
N ILE A 338 9.24 -26.82 -3.03
CA ILE A 338 8.21 -27.36 -3.94
C ILE A 338 8.19 -26.56 -5.27
N LEU A 339 8.24 -25.24 -5.19
CA LEU A 339 8.23 -24.38 -6.38
C LEU A 339 9.47 -24.62 -7.26
N LYS A 340 10.64 -24.78 -6.64
CA LYS A 340 11.90 -25.07 -7.34
C LYS A 340 11.82 -26.39 -8.11
N GLU A 341 11.36 -27.46 -7.46
CA GLU A 341 11.21 -28.79 -8.10
C GLU A 341 10.22 -28.75 -9.27
N ILE A 342 9.05 -28.13 -9.08
CA ILE A 342 8.05 -27.98 -10.15
C ILE A 342 8.60 -27.13 -11.31
N SER A 343 9.30 -26.03 -11.00
CA SER A 343 9.87 -25.15 -12.04
C SER A 343 10.97 -25.86 -12.84
N SER A 344 11.82 -26.64 -12.18
CA SER A 344 12.87 -27.44 -12.83
C SER A 344 12.26 -28.51 -13.74
N ALA A 345 11.24 -29.24 -13.26
CA ALA A 345 10.53 -30.22 -14.07
C ALA A 345 9.85 -29.58 -15.28
N ALA A 346 9.19 -28.44 -15.11
CA ALA A 346 8.56 -27.71 -16.19
C ALA A 346 9.58 -27.20 -17.24
N GLN A 347 10.74 -26.75 -16.80
CA GLN A 347 11.81 -26.31 -17.69
C GLN A 347 12.34 -27.49 -18.51
N SER A 348 12.67 -28.62 -17.88
CA SER A 348 13.14 -29.82 -18.57
C SER A 348 12.12 -30.35 -19.58
N MET A 349 10.83 -30.30 -19.25
CA MET A 349 9.75 -30.65 -20.18
C MET A 349 9.70 -29.72 -21.39
N ASN A 350 9.80 -28.40 -21.17
CA ASN A 350 9.80 -27.40 -22.25
C ASN A 350 11.01 -27.57 -23.18
N GLU A 351 12.19 -27.84 -22.62
CA GLU A 351 13.40 -28.15 -23.38
C GLU A 351 13.20 -29.41 -24.23
N ALA A 352 12.65 -30.49 -23.66
CA ALA A 352 12.38 -31.72 -24.40
C ALA A 352 11.33 -31.53 -25.53
N PHE A 353 10.34 -30.67 -25.32
CA PHE A 353 9.40 -30.31 -26.40
C PHE A 353 10.01 -29.48 -27.51
N ASN A 354 10.95 -28.56 -27.18
CA ASN A 354 11.62 -27.73 -28.17
C ASN A 354 12.70 -28.48 -28.95
N ASP A 355 13.40 -29.44 -28.34
CA ASP A 355 14.42 -30.27 -28.98
C ASP A 355 13.83 -31.39 -29.85
N GLY A 356 12.54 -31.72 -29.67
CA GLY A 356 11.81 -32.74 -30.43
C GLY A 356 11.06 -32.22 -31.67
N SER A 357 11.18 -30.94 -31.98
CA SER A 357 10.66 -30.28 -33.18
C SER A 357 11.80 -29.87 -34.12
#